data_013c840dd253ba3fa2fb331022866f50
#
_entry.id   013c840dd253ba3fa2fb331022866f50
#
_cell.length_a   1.000
_cell.length_b   1.000
_cell.length_c   1.000
_cell.angle_alpha   90.00
_cell.angle_beta   90.00
_cell.angle_gamma   90.00
#
_symmetry.space_group_name_H-M   'P 1'
#
loop_
_entity.id
_entity.type
_entity.pdbx_description
1 polymer ?
#
loop_
_entity_poly.entity_id
_entity_poly.type
_entity_poly.pdbx_seq_one_letter_code
_entity_poly.pdbx_strand_id
1 'polypeptide(L)'
;MSLLLFIHSAAASSCSSYLKISSFRFPKHPQIRHHSTFLKLSVTNHFNMADNGSHEEFLATAVDAAKKAGEIIRKGFYQTKNVEHKGQVDLVTETDKACEDLVFNHLKHHYPSHKFIGEETTAACGASELTDEPTWIVDPLDGTTNFVHGFPFVCISIGLTIGKVPTVGVVYNPITNELFTAVLGKGSFLNGSPIRVSSQNELVKSLLATEVGTKRDVLTVDTTTNRINKLLFKVRSLRMSGSCALNLCGIACGRLDLFYEIGYGGPWDVAAGVLIVKEAGGLVYDPFGKDFEITVPKVAASNPFLKDAFVEVLKQTE
;
A
#
# COMPACT_ATOMS: atom_id res chain seq x y z
N MET A 1 -1.96 60.35 -18.09
CA MET A 1 -0.60 60.49 -18.68
C MET A 1 -0.06 59.08 -18.81
N SER A 2 -0.31 58.46 -19.97
CA SER A 2 0.55 58.33 -21.20
C SER A 2 1.73 57.41 -20.84
N LEU A 3 1.67 56.15 -21.26
CA LEU A 3 2.07 55.54 -22.55
C LEU A 3 3.59 55.27 -22.61
N LEU A 4 3.99 54.01 -22.80
CA LEU A 4 4.64 53.59 -24.05
C LEU A 4 4.91 52.07 -24.04
N LEU A 5 4.34 51.41 -25.06
CA LEU A 5 4.71 50.07 -25.55
C LEU A 5 6.11 50.12 -26.19
N PHE A 6 6.88 49.01 -26.08
CA PHE A 6 7.85 48.62 -27.06
C PHE A 6 7.71 47.15 -27.43
N ILE A 7 7.27 46.97 -28.67
CA ILE A 7 7.33 45.71 -29.41
C ILE A 7 8.70 45.67 -30.09
N HIS A 8 9.46 44.58 -29.95
CA HIS A 8 10.54 44.23 -30.86
C HIS A 8 10.41 42.79 -31.33
N SER A 9 10.13 42.70 -32.62
CA SER A 9 10.20 41.54 -33.50
C SER A 9 11.67 41.30 -33.90
N ALA A 10 12.10 40.04 -33.88
CA ALA A 10 13.24 39.58 -34.71
C ALA A 10 13.15 38.09 -34.94
N ALA A 11 12.69 37.69 -36.07
CA ALA A 11 13.34 36.95 -37.14
C ALA A 11 13.91 35.55 -36.83
N ALA A 12 13.27 34.60 -37.50
CA ALA A 12 13.71 33.24 -37.69
C ALA A 12 14.97 33.18 -38.56
N SER A 13 15.94 32.31 -38.21
CA SER A 13 16.90 31.78 -39.16
C SER A 13 17.05 30.28 -38.96
N SER A 14 16.69 29.58 -40.01
CA SER A 14 16.87 28.16 -40.21
C SER A 14 18.36 27.78 -40.30
N CYS A 15 18.79 26.73 -39.58
CA CYS A 15 20.00 26.01 -39.91
C CYS A 15 19.74 24.51 -39.86
N SER A 16 19.60 23.95 -41.08
CA SER A 16 19.53 22.52 -41.34
C SER A 16 20.98 22.02 -41.43
N SER A 17 21.39 21.10 -40.53
CA SER A 17 22.62 20.35 -40.69
C SER A 17 22.32 18.85 -40.54
N TYR A 18 22.41 18.16 -41.69
CA TYR A 18 22.37 16.70 -41.81
C TYR A 18 23.56 16.06 -41.11
N LEU A 19 23.32 15.24 -40.08
CA LEU A 19 24.32 14.33 -39.54
C LEU A 19 24.12 12.94 -40.14
N LYS A 20 25.14 12.47 -40.87
CA LYS A 20 25.25 11.13 -41.40
C LYS A 20 25.40 10.12 -40.24
N ILE A 21 24.49 9.17 -40.16
CA ILE A 21 24.61 8.04 -39.24
C ILE A 21 25.51 6.99 -39.91
N SER A 22 26.72 6.80 -39.39
CA SER A 22 27.59 5.68 -39.74
C SER A 22 27.16 4.44 -38.97
N SER A 23 26.93 3.35 -39.71
CA SER A 23 26.57 2.04 -39.16
C SER A 23 27.72 1.42 -38.37
N PHE A 24 27.58 1.33 -37.03
CA PHE A 24 28.43 0.50 -36.18
C PHE A 24 27.88 -0.94 -36.14
N ARG A 25 28.69 -1.90 -36.61
CA ARG A 25 28.45 -3.34 -36.45
C ARG A 25 28.90 -3.75 -35.04
N PHE A 26 28.00 -4.33 -34.26
CA PHE A 26 28.34 -4.99 -32.99
C PHE A 26 28.91 -6.39 -33.24
N PRO A 27 29.95 -6.82 -32.53
CA PRO A 27 30.43 -8.21 -32.61
C PRO A 27 29.47 -9.15 -31.88
N LYS A 28 29.27 -10.34 -32.48
CA LYS A 28 28.46 -11.43 -31.93
C LYS A 28 29.16 -12.03 -30.71
N HIS A 29 28.54 -11.95 -29.52
CA HIS A 29 28.98 -12.68 -28.34
C HIS A 29 28.49 -14.15 -28.38
N PRO A 30 29.28 -15.10 -27.86
CA PRO A 30 28.95 -16.51 -27.85
C PRO A 30 27.83 -16.83 -26.84
N GLN A 31 26.94 -17.72 -27.25
CA GLN A 31 25.86 -18.24 -26.41
C GLN A 31 26.44 -19.09 -25.26
N ILE A 32 26.28 -18.64 -24.00
CA ILE A 32 26.51 -19.46 -22.82
C ILE A 32 25.18 -20.21 -22.53
N ARG A 33 25.20 -21.52 -22.67
CA ARG A 33 24.11 -22.39 -22.24
C ARG A 33 24.14 -22.50 -20.73
N HIS A 34 23.21 -21.84 -20.04
CA HIS A 34 22.94 -22.12 -18.62
C HIS A 34 22.00 -23.33 -18.52
N HIS A 35 22.52 -24.45 -18.04
CA HIS A 35 21.69 -25.52 -17.49
C HIS A 35 21.17 -25.07 -16.14
N SER A 36 19.92 -24.64 -16.07
CA SER A 36 19.21 -24.44 -14.80
C SER A 36 18.55 -25.76 -14.40
N THR A 37 19.12 -26.42 -13.40
CA THR A 37 18.48 -27.54 -12.74
C THR A 37 17.41 -26.99 -11.79
N PHE A 38 16.15 -27.00 -12.23
CA PHE A 38 15.02 -26.69 -11.37
C PHE A 38 14.79 -27.88 -10.41
N LEU A 39 15.18 -27.74 -9.15
CA LEU A 39 14.68 -28.58 -8.08
C LEU A 39 13.19 -28.25 -7.86
N LYS A 40 12.31 -29.10 -8.37
CA LYS A 40 10.90 -29.12 -7.99
C LYS A 40 10.78 -29.65 -6.57
N LEU A 41 10.70 -28.77 -5.59
CA LEU A 41 10.14 -29.13 -4.29
C LEU A 41 8.61 -29.22 -4.47
N SER A 42 8.11 -30.45 -4.58
CA SER A 42 6.68 -30.73 -4.47
C SER A 42 6.30 -30.72 -2.98
N VAL A 43 5.87 -29.57 -2.48
CA VAL A 43 5.13 -29.51 -1.22
C VAL A 43 3.68 -29.84 -1.56
N THR A 44 3.30 -31.11 -1.41
CA THR A 44 1.91 -31.55 -1.44
C THR A 44 1.27 -31.18 -0.12
N ASN A 45 0.81 -29.93 0.01
CA ASN A 45 -0.12 -29.57 1.06
C ASN A 45 -1.51 -30.09 0.71
N HIS A 46 -1.93 -31.13 1.41
CA HIS A 46 -3.33 -31.56 1.45
C HIS A 46 -4.13 -30.53 2.22
N PHE A 47 -4.57 -29.47 1.57
CA PHE A 47 -5.62 -28.61 2.11
C PHE A 47 -6.95 -29.31 1.86
N ASN A 48 -7.71 -29.53 2.93
CA ASN A 48 -9.11 -29.98 2.87
C ASN A 48 -9.92 -28.98 2.02
N MET A 49 -10.41 -29.45 0.88
CA MET A 49 -11.33 -28.75 -0.01
C MET A 49 -12.74 -28.73 0.61
N ALA A 50 -12.99 -27.77 1.50
CA ALA A 50 -14.31 -27.58 2.09
C ALA A 50 -14.67 -26.11 2.26
N ASP A 51 -14.24 -25.24 1.31
CA ASP A 51 -14.87 -23.94 1.07
C ASP A 51 -14.39 -23.43 -0.32
N ASN A 52 -15.09 -23.89 -1.38
CA ASN A 52 -14.61 -23.80 -2.76
C ASN A 52 -15.09 -22.53 -3.46
N GLY A 53 -14.64 -21.35 -2.98
CA GLY A 53 -14.53 -20.20 -3.86
C GLY A 53 -13.17 -20.22 -4.57
N SER A 54 -13.12 -19.91 -5.85
CA SER A 54 -11.84 -19.60 -6.49
C SER A 54 -11.30 -18.29 -5.94
N HIS A 55 -9.98 -18.07 -5.95
CA HIS A 55 -9.41 -16.79 -5.50
C HIS A 55 -9.97 -15.59 -6.29
N GLU A 56 -10.39 -15.81 -7.53
CA GLU A 56 -11.05 -14.83 -8.38
C GLU A 56 -12.49 -14.50 -7.88
N GLU A 57 -13.23 -15.48 -7.36
CA GLU A 57 -14.54 -15.25 -6.75
C GLU A 57 -14.41 -14.48 -5.44
N PHE A 58 -13.41 -14.80 -4.60
CA PHE A 58 -13.09 -14.03 -3.41
C PHE A 58 -12.76 -12.58 -3.76
N LEU A 59 -11.93 -12.36 -4.80
CA LEU A 59 -11.61 -11.02 -5.29
C LEU A 59 -12.85 -10.28 -5.76
N ALA A 60 -13.71 -10.91 -6.57
CA ALA A 60 -14.92 -10.28 -7.11
C ALA A 60 -15.86 -9.83 -5.98
N THR A 61 -16.05 -10.67 -4.97
CA THR A 61 -16.89 -10.36 -3.80
C THR A 61 -16.28 -9.23 -2.96
N ALA A 62 -14.96 -9.23 -2.75
CA ALA A 62 -14.27 -8.17 -2.01
C ALA A 62 -14.32 -6.83 -2.76
N VAL A 63 -14.19 -6.84 -4.08
CA VAL A 63 -14.31 -5.63 -4.93
C VAL A 63 -15.73 -5.06 -4.87
N ASP A 64 -16.75 -5.90 -4.91
CA ASP A 64 -18.16 -5.46 -4.78
C ASP A 64 -18.41 -4.84 -3.39
N ALA A 65 -17.92 -5.48 -2.33
CA ALA A 65 -17.98 -4.95 -0.96
C ALA A 65 -17.27 -3.59 -0.85
N ALA A 66 -16.03 -3.49 -1.37
CA ALA A 66 -15.23 -2.27 -1.34
C ALA A 66 -15.91 -1.11 -2.09
N LYS A 67 -16.53 -1.38 -3.24
CA LYS A 67 -17.26 -0.34 -4.00
C LYS A 67 -18.48 0.16 -3.25
N LYS A 68 -19.27 -0.75 -2.64
CA LYS A 68 -20.44 -0.39 -1.83
C LYS A 68 -20.06 0.46 -0.61
N ALA A 69 -19.01 0.06 0.13
CA ALA A 69 -18.47 0.85 1.23
C ALA A 69 -17.90 2.19 0.74
N GLY A 70 -17.23 2.19 -0.42
CA GLY A 70 -16.73 3.40 -1.06
C GLY A 70 -17.81 4.43 -1.39
N GLU A 71 -19.04 4.00 -1.69
CA GLU A 71 -20.18 4.92 -1.86
C GLU A 71 -20.55 5.61 -0.54
N ILE A 72 -20.52 4.87 0.59
CA ILE A 72 -20.75 5.44 1.92
C ILE A 72 -19.64 6.43 2.25
N ILE A 73 -18.37 6.05 2.08
CA ILE A 73 -17.21 6.94 2.32
C ILE A 73 -17.34 8.21 1.49
N ARG A 74 -17.57 8.10 0.18
CA ARG A 74 -17.69 9.27 -0.71
C ARG A 74 -18.83 10.19 -0.31
N LYS A 75 -19.98 9.64 0.08
CA LYS A 75 -21.10 10.44 0.56
C LYS A 75 -20.77 11.16 1.85
N GLY A 76 -20.19 10.46 2.84
CA GLY A 76 -19.79 11.04 4.12
C GLY A 76 -18.65 12.06 4.00
N PHE A 77 -17.75 11.88 3.02
CA PHE A 77 -16.59 12.74 2.83
C PHE A 77 -16.94 14.23 2.65
N TYR A 78 -18.06 14.52 1.99
CA TYR A 78 -18.54 15.88 1.73
C TYR A 78 -19.61 16.37 2.72
N GLN A 79 -19.91 15.61 3.76
CA GLN A 79 -20.91 15.95 4.79
C GLN A 79 -20.25 16.34 6.11
N THR A 80 -21.04 16.93 7.01
CA THR A 80 -20.64 17.09 8.41
C THR A 80 -20.55 15.70 9.06
N LYS A 81 -19.48 15.44 9.81
CA LYS A 81 -19.18 14.16 10.43
C LYS A 81 -19.43 14.20 11.92
N ASN A 82 -19.99 13.13 12.46
CA ASN A 82 -20.00 12.88 13.89
C ASN A 82 -18.70 12.13 14.22
N VAL A 83 -17.83 12.78 14.99
CA VAL A 83 -16.49 12.26 15.31
C VAL A 83 -16.47 11.83 16.75
N GLU A 84 -16.07 10.59 16.99
CA GLU A 84 -15.77 10.05 18.30
C GLU A 84 -14.25 9.87 18.46
N HIS A 85 -13.75 9.89 19.67
CA HIS A 85 -12.33 9.72 19.98
C HIS A 85 -12.10 8.33 20.58
N LYS A 86 -11.29 7.48 19.91
CA LYS A 86 -10.76 6.22 20.47
C LYS A 86 -9.54 6.45 21.35
N GLY A 87 -8.89 7.61 21.24
CA GLY A 87 -7.70 8.03 21.98
C GLY A 87 -7.46 9.53 21.88
N GLN A 88 -6.24 9.98 22.22
CA GLN A 88 -5.89 11.41 22.19
C GLN A 88 -6.01 12.02 20.79
N VAL A 89 -5.62 11.27 19.74
CA VAL A 89 -5.63 11.69 18.34
C VAL A 89 -6.24 10.63 17.40
N ASP A 90 -6.66 9.51 17.95
CA ASP A 90 -7.29 8.43 17.21
C ASP A 90 -8.79 8.66 17.14
N LEU A 91 -9.35 8.60 15.94
CA LEU A 91 -10.72 9.00 15.63
C LEU A 91 -11.52 7.85 15.03
N VAL A 92 -12.82 7.91 15.21
CA VAL A 92 -13.81 7.07 14.52
C VAL A 92 -15.03 7.91 14.17
N THR A 93 -15.68 7.59 13.06
CA THR A 93 -16.93 8.23 12.65
C THR A 93 -18.02 7.18 12.45
N GLU A 94 -19.27 7.65 12.29
CA GLU A 94 -20.38 6.79 11.89
C GLU A 94 -20.14 6.09 10.54
N THR A 95 -19.27 6.67 9.71
CA THR A 95 -18.90 6.11 8.40
C THR A 95 -18.05 4.85 8.54
N ASP A 96 -17.07 4.85 9.45
CA ASP A 96 -16.22 3.69 9.74
C ASP A 96 -17.08 2.49 10.16
N LYS A 97 -17.95 2.70 11.15
CA LYS A 97 -18.87 1.66 11.67
C LYS A 97 -19.81 1.13 10.58
N ALA A 98 -20.42 2.03 9.79
CA ALA A 98 -21.33 1.64 8.72
C ALA A 98 -20.61 0.87 7.60
N CYS A 99 -19.37 1.21 7.29
CA CYS A 99 -18.58 0.50 6.29
C CYS A 99 -18.19 -0.91 6.78
N GLU A 100 -17.73 -1.06 8.04
CA GLU A 100 -17.39 -2.38 8.58
C GLU A 100 -18.61 -3.30 8.60
N ASP A 101 -19.74 -2.82 9.10
CA ASP A 101 -21.00 -3.57 9.13
C ASP A 101 -21.43 -4.02 7.73
N LEU A 102 -21.38 -3.12 6.74
CA LEU A 102 -21.74 -3.44 5.36
C LEU A 102 -20.81 -4.53 4.79
N VAL A 103 -19.50 -4.35 4.93
CA VAL A 103 -18.51 -5.29 4.39
C VAL A 103 -18.61 -6.64 5.04
N PHE A 104 -18.72 -6.69 6.37
CA PHE A 104 -18.85 -7.94 7.10
C PHE A 104 -20.15 -8.68 6.75
N ASN A 105 -21.29 -7.98 6.69
CA ASN A 105 -22.53 -8.59 6.30
C ASN A 105 -22.49 -9.13 4.87
N HIS A 106 -21.88 -8.38 3.94
CA HIS A 106 -21.73 -8.81 2.56
C HIS A 106 -20.85 -10.06 2.45
N LEU A 107 -19.67 -10.06 3.09
CA LEU A 107 -18.74 -11.18 3.05
C LEU A 107 -19.28 -12.41 3.81
N LYS A 108 -19.93 -12.24 4.98
CA LYS A 108 -20.56 -13.33 5.74
C LYS A 108 -21.69 -14.01 4.98
N HIS A 109 -22.43 -13.25 4.17
CA HIS A 109 -23.49 -13.81 3.33
C HIS A 109 -22.92 -14.80 2.29
N HIS A 110 -21.75 -14.52 1.72
CA HIS A 110 -21.10 -15.36 0.72
C HIS A 110 -20.23 -16.45 1.35
N TYR A 111 -19.57 -16.14 2.48
CA TYR A 111 -18.58 -17.00 3.14
C TYR A 111 -18.85 -17.12 4.65
N PRO A 112 -19.95 -17.78 5.05
CA PRO A 112 -20.37 -17.83 6.46
C PRO A 112 -19.42 -18.59 7.39
N SER A 113 -18.55 -19.44 6.84
CA SER A 113 -17.55 -20.21 7.59
C SER A 113 -16.22 -19.46 7.77
N HIS A 114 -15.99 -18.35 7.03
CA HIS A 114 -14.77 -17.58 7.17
C HIS A 114 -14.74 -16.79 8.49
N LYS A 115 -13.52 -16.48 8.97
CA LYS A 115 -13.29 -15.60 10.12
C LYS A 115 -13.23 -14.13 9.66
N PHE A 116 -13.41 -13.23 10.63
CA PHE A 116 -13.43 -11.79 10.38
C PHE A 116 -12.64 -11.05 11.46
N ILE A 117 -11.73 -10.20 11.04
CA ILE A 117 -10.98 -9.25 11.88
C ILE A 117 -11.20 -7.86 11.27
N GLY A 118 -11.75 -6.95 12.06
CA GLY A 118 -11.96 -5.57 11.65
C GLY A 118 -11.46 -4.60 12.71
N GLU A 119 -11.18 -3.38 12.29
CA GLU A 119 -10.71 -2.34 13.19
C GLU A 119 -11.73 -2.03 14.27
N GLU A 120 -12.98 -1.72 13.89
CA GLU A 120 -14.02 -1.26 14.82
C GLU A 120 -14.50 -2.39 15.72
N THR A 121 -14.67 -3.60 15.17
CA THR A 121 -14.99 -4.79 15.97
C THR A 121 -13.87 -5.10 16.97
N THR A 122 -12.60 -4.97 16.59
CA THR A 122 -11.47 -5.16 17.50
C THR A 122 -11.42 -4.10 18.59
N ALA A 123 -11.70 -2.84 18.25
CA ALA A 123 -11.77 -1.75 19.23
C ALA A 123 -12.91 -1.99 20.26
N ALA A 124 -14.04 -2.54 19.83
CA ALA A 124 -15.19 -2.81 20.69
C ALA A 124 -15.08 -4.08 21.53
N CYS A 125 -14.54 -5.16 20.95
CA CYS A 125 -14.59 -6.51 21.53
C CYS A 125 -13.22 -7.07 21.94
N GLY A 126 -12.12 -6.38 21.61
CA GLY A 126 -10.76 -6.86 21.80
C GLY A 126 -10.21 -7.62 20.58
N ALA A 127 -8.88 -7.82 20.56
CA ALA A 127 -8.20 -8.45 19.45
C ALA A 127 -8.57 -9.92 19.31
N SER A 128 -8.87 -10.33 18.08
CA SER A 128 -9.03 -11.73 17.68
C SER A 128 -7.70 -12.28 17.18
N GLU A 129 -7.41 -13.54 17.49
CA GLU A 129 -6.23 -14.23 17.00
C GLU A 129 -6.36 -14.55 15.51
N LEU A 130 -5.32 -14.27 14.73
CA LEU A 130 -5.22 -14.71 13.34
C LEU A 130 -4.86 -16.21 13.31
N THR A 131 -5.79 -17.02 12.81
CA THR A 131 -5.64 -18.47 12.69
C THR A 131 -5.34 -18.89 11.25
N ASP A 132 -5.16 -20.20 11.02
CA ASP A 132 -4.94 -20.73 9.65
C ASP A 132 -6.24 -20.78 8.82
N GLU A 133 -7.40 -20.57 9.44
CA GLU A 133 -8.69 -20.52 8.74
C GLU A 133 -8.76 -19.30 7.80
N PRO A 134 -9.51 -19.40 6.70
CA PRO A 134 -9.76 -18.25 5.84
C PRO A 134 -10.31 -17.07 6.66
N THR A 135 -9.57 -15.96 6.66
CA THR A 135 -9.87 -14.81 7.52
C THR A 135 -9.89 -13.52 6.70
N TRP A 136 -11.03 -12.86 6.66
CA TRP A 136 -11.15 -11.50 6.12
C TRP A 136 -10.67 -10.49 7.15
N ILE A 137 -9.78 -9.61 6.72
CA ILE A 137 -9.16 -8.58 7.56
C ILE A 137 -9.49 -7.23 6.91
N VAL A 138 -10.22 -6.38 7.64
CA VAL A 138 -10.85 -5.18 7.07
C VAL A 138 -10.51 -3.94 7.88
N ASP A 139 -10.00 -2.92 7.20
CA ASP A 139 -10.04 -1.55 7.64
C ASP A 139 -11.18 -0.83 6.89
N PRO A 140 -12.24 -0.44 7.58
CA PRO A 140 -13.40 0.17 6.92
C PRO A 140 -13.13 1.56 6.36
N LEU A 141 -12.18 2.29 6.93
CA LEU A 141 -11.81 3.65 6.51
C LEU A 141 -10.39 4.01 6.97
N ASP A 142 -9.36 3.48 6.29
CA ASP A 142 -7.97 3.87 6.52
C ASP A 142 -7.77 5.35 6.15
N GLY A 143 -7.26 6.10 7.14
CA GLY A 143 -7.13 7.54 7.05
C GLY A 143 -8.32 8.32 7.64
N THR A 144 -8.92 7.88 8.76
CA THR A 144 -10.05 8.55 9.42
C THR A 144 -9.78 10.02 9.72
N THR A 145 -8.57 10.38 10.15
CA THR A 145 -8.18 11.79 10.33
C THR A 145 -8.29 12.57 9.03
N ASN A 146 -7.82 12.01 7.92
CA ASN A 146 -7.93 12.62 6.59
C ASN A 146 -9.40 12.80 6.17
N PHE A 147 -10.21 11.77 6.42
CA PHE A 147 -11.64 11.82 6.15
C PHE A 147 -12.33 12.94 6.91
N VAL A 148 -12.04 13.08 8.22
CA VAL A 148 -12.59 14.14 9.06
C VAL A 148 -12.23 15.54 8.53
N HIS A 149 -10.99 15.71 8.06
CA HIS A 149 -10.48 16.97 7.54
C HIS A 149 -10.74 17.21 6.05
N GLY A 150 -11.36 16.26 5.33
CA GLY A 150 -11.62 16.37 3.89
C GLY A 150 -10.35 16.27 3.03
N PHE A 151 -9.29 15.60 3.54
CA PHE A 151 -8.08 15.33 2.76
C PHE A 151 -8.26 14.00 1.98
N PRO A 152 -8.14 14.00 0.62
CA PRO A 152 -8.62 12.89 -0.22
C PRO A 152 -7.69 11.67 -0.26
N PHE A 153 -6.94 11.40 0.80
CA PHE A 153 -6.06 10.26 0.94
C PHE A 153 -6.64 9.29 1.98
N VAL A 154 -7.75 8.66 1.57
CA VAL A 154 -8.57 7.75 2.38
C VAL A 154 -8.96 6.54 1.55
N CYS A 155 -9.10 5.38 2.18
CA CYS A 155 -9.53 4.18 1.47
C CYS A 155 -10.25 3.19 2.38
N ILE A 156 -10.90 2.21 1.76
CA ILE A 156 -11.25 0.95 2.40
C ILE A 156 -10.21 -0.09 2.03
N SER A 157 -9.79 -0.91 3.00
CA SER A 157 -8.81 -1.98 2.83
C SER A 157 -9.43 -3.32 3.21
N ILE A 158 -9.44 -4.30 2.30
CA ILE A 158 -9.99 -5.64 2.50
C ILE A 158 -8.95 -6.67 2.09
N GLY A 159 -8.42 -7.42 3.06
CA GLY A 159 -7.51 -8.54 2.85
C GLY A 159 -8.18 -9.87 3.17
N LEU A 160 -7.88 -10.93 2.42
CA LEU A 160 -8.15 -12.32 2.80
C LEU A 160 -6.83 -13.04 3.06
N THR A 161 -6.73 -13.69 4.19
CA THR A 161 -5.65 -14.63 4.48
C THR A 161 -6.15 -16.06 4.52
N ILE A 162 -5.37 -17.01 4.01
CA ILE A 162 -5.58 -18.45 4.13
C ILE A 162 -4.28 -19.07 4.62
N GLY A 163 -4.31 -19.82 5.70
CA GLY A 163 -3.08 -20.31 6.37
C GLY A 163 -2.16 -19.16 6.82
N LYS A 164 -2.74 -18.04 7.25
CA LYS A 164 -2.06 -16.78 7.62
C LYS A 164 -1.31 -16.09 6.46
N VAL A 165 -1.49 -16.57 5.23
CA VAL A 165 -0.86 -16.00 4.03
C VAL A 165 -1.85 -15.08 3.33
N PRO A 166 -1.52 -13.80 3.09
CA PRO A 166 -2.36 -12.91 2.27
C PRO A 166 -2.59 -13.50 0.87
N THR A 167 -3.86 -13.69 0.51
CA THR A 167 -4.29 -14.42 -0.69
C THR A 167 -5.09 -13.54 -1.64
N VAL A 168 -5.91 -12.62 -1.11
CA VAL A 168 -6.63 -11.59 -1.88
C VAL A 168 -6.45 -10.25 -1.17
N GLY A 169 -6.22 -9.20 -1.95
CA GLY A 169 -6.10 -7.83 -1.45
C GLY A 169 -6.86 -6.85 -2.31
N VAL A 170 -7.66 -6.00 -1.68
CA VAL A 170 -8.41 -4.90 -2.30
C VAL A 170 -8.23 -3.65 -1.46
N VAL A 171 -7.75 -2.57 -2.09
CA VAL A 171 -7.70 -1.22 -1.49
C VAL A 171 -8.40 -0.27 -2.44
N TYR A 172 -9.42 0.44 -1.97
CA TYR A 172 -10.19 1.34 -2.80
C TYR A 172 -10.28 2.74 -2.20
N ASN A 173 -9.69 3.73 -2.89
CA ASN A 173 -9.91 5.15 -2.61
C ASN A 173 -11.12 5.64 -3.43
N PRO A 174 -12.28 5.89 -2.81
CA PRO A 174 -13.47 6.29 -3.56
C PRO A 174 -13.45 7.76 -3.98
N ILE A 175 -12.55 8.58 -3.41
CA ILE A 175 -12.46 10.01 -3.73
C ILE A 175 -11.68 10.21 -5.03
N THR A 176 -10.54 9.52 -5.18
CA THR A 176 -9.73 9.54 -6.41
C THR A 176 -10.15 8.47 -7.43
N ASN A 177 -11.08 7.58 -7.03
CA ASN A 177 -11.55 6.43 -7.82
C ASN A 177 -10.41 5.50 -8.24
N GLU A 178 -9.54 5.18 -7.29
CA GLU A 178 -8.42 4.26 -7.47
C GLU A 178 -8.69 2.93 -6.75
N LEU A 179 -8.86 1.88 -7.53
CA LEU A 179 -9.07 0.51 -7.07
C LEU A 179 -7.82 -0.32 -7.30
N PHE A 180 -7.11 -0.64 -6.23
CA PHE A 180 -5.97 -1.56 -6.23
C PHE A 180 -6.45 -2.96 -5.88
N THR A 181 -6.01 -3.94 -6.66
CA THR A 181 -6.37 -5.34 -6.46
C THR A 181 -5.18 -6.26 -6.66
N ALA A 182 -5.14 -7.35 -5.88
CA ALA A 182 -4.18 -8.42 -6.08
C ALA A 182 -4.78 -9.78 -5.67
N VAL A 183 -4.33 -10.82 -6.35
CA VAL A 183 -4.54 -12.22 -5.99
C VAL A 183 -3.18 -12.89 -5.98
N LEU A 184 -2.91 -13.72 -4.98
CA LEU A 184 -1.65 -14.43 -4.82
C LEU A 184 -1.26 -15.20 -6.11
N GLY A 185 -0.10 -14.87 -6.68
CA GLY A 185 0.45 -15.44 -7.90
C GLY A 185 -0.20 -14.94 -9.21
N LYS A 186 -1.04 -13.89 -9.16
CA LYS A 186 -1.75 -13.36 -10.36
C LYS A 186 -1.35 -11.93 -10.71
N GLY A 187 -0.49 -11.30 -9.91
CA GLY A 187 -0.08 -9.90 -10.09
C GLY A 187 -1.01 -8.88 -9.42
N SER A 188 -0.62 -7.62 -9.52
CA SER A 188 -1.33 -6.47 -8.96
C SER A 188 -1.84 -5.54 -10.04
N PHE A 189 -2.97 -4.90 -9.77
CA PHE A 189 -3.66 -4.03 -10.73
C PHE A 189 -4.17 -2.76 -10.07
N LEU A 190 -4.12 -1.65 -10.81
CA LEU A 190 -4.81 -0.40 -10.51
C LEU A 190 -5.87 -0.16 -11.59
N ASN A 191 -7.15 -0.11 -11.19
CA ASN A 191 -8.28 0.04 -12.09
C ASN A 191 -8.23 -0.95 -13.28
N GLY A 192 -7.82 -2.20 -13.00
CA GLY A 192 -7.70 -3.27 -13.99
C GLY A 192 -6.43 -3.21 -14.86
N SER A 193 -5.60 -2.19 -14.73
CA SER A 193 -4.31 -2.08 -15.42
C SER A 193 -3.19 -2.66 -14.55
N PRO A 194 -2.30 -3.54 -15.08
CA PRO A 194 -1.19 -4.09 -14.31
C PRO A 194 -0.26 -3.00 -13.79
N ILE A 195 0.20 -3.14 -12.54
CA ILE A 195 1.13 -2.21 -11.91
C ILE A 195 2.42 -2.92 -11.48
N ARG A 196 3.48 -2.13 -11.30
CA ARG A 196 4.77 -2.59 -10.81
C ARG A 196 5.42 -1.54 -9.92
N VAL A 197 6.24 -1.98 -8.98
CA VAL A 197 7.09 -1.11 -8.17
C VAL A 197 8.08 -0.32 -9.04
N SER A 198 8.60 0.77 -8.51
CA SER A 198 9.61 1.60 -9.19
C SER A 198 10.90 0.83 -9.47
N SER A 199 11.71 1.34 -10.40
CA SER A 199 13.07 0.84 -10.69
C SER A 199 14.17 1.72 -10.09
N GLN A 200 13.83 2.60 -9.12
CA GLN A 200 14.82 3.46 -8.44
C GLN A 200 15.81 2.58 -7.66
N ASN A 201 17.10 2.90 -7.77
CA ASN A 201 18.17 2.15 -7.12
C ASN A 201 19.11 3.02 -6.25
N GLU A 202 18.78 4.30 -6.09
CA GLU A 202 19.56 5.23 -5.26
C GLU A 202 18.67 5.87 -4.19
N LEU A 203 19.02 5.71 -2.91
CA LEU A 203 18.26 6.30 -1.79
C LEU A 203 18.09 7.82 -1.94
N VAL A 204 19.14 8.53 -2.31
CA VAL A 204 19.13 10.00 -2.45
C VAL A 204 18.18 10.49 -3.54
N LYS A 205 17.74 9.62 -4.44
CA LYS A 205 16.76 9.92 -5.48
C LYS A 205 15.36 9.40 -5.15
N SER A 206 15.21 8.71 -4.01
CA SER A 206 13.99 8.01 -3.65
C SER A 206 13.00 8.93 -2.93
N LEU A 207 11.70 8.68 -3.16
CA LEU A 207 10.61 9.26 -2.42
C LEU A 207 10.17 8.29 -1.33
N LEU A 208 10.31 8.72 -0.07
CA LEU A 208 9.94 7.96 1.12
C LEU A 208 8.57 8.38 1.64
N ALA A 209 7.74 7.43 2.04
CA ALA A 209 6.60 7.68 2.89
C ALA A 209 6.79 7.07 4.29
N THR A 210 6.25 7.72 5.31
CA THR A 210 6.13 7.21 6.69
C THR A 210 4.98 7.90 7.40
N GLU A 211 4.56 7.36 8.53
CA GLU A 211 3.54 7.98 9.39
C GLU A 211 4.05 8.10 10.83
N VAL A 212 3.38 8.92 11.63
CA VAL A 212 3.79 9.16 13.04
C VAL A 212 2.99 8.33 14.04
N GLY A 213 2.05 7.53 13.58
CA GLY A 213 1.15 6.75 14.44
C GLY A 213 0.29 7.63 15.35
N THR A 214 -0.35 7.02 16.35
CA THR A 214 -1.28 7.69 17.28
C THR A 214 -0.69 7.98 18.67
N LYS A 215 0.45 7.38 19.01
CA LYS A 215 1.10 7.59 20.31
C LYS A 215 1.74 8.97 20.40
N ARG A 216 1.53 9.64 21.54
CA ARG A 216 2.02 11.02 21.80
C ARG A 216 2.86 11.14 23.09
N ASP A 217 3.37 10.04 23.63
CA ASP A 217 4.37 10.11 24.69
C ASP A 217 5.71 10.64 24.16
N VAL A 218 6.46 11.31 25.02
CA VAL A 218 7.70 12.01 24.65
C VAL A 218 8.71 11.09 23.99
N LEU A 219 8.89 9.88 24.52
CA LEU A 219 9.86 8.90 23.98
C LEU A 219 9.50 8.48 22.55
N THR A 220 8.23 8.19 22.29
CA THR A 220 7.74 7.83 20.94
C THR A 220 7.91 8.99 19.96
N VAL A 221 7.55 10.21 20.37
CA VAL A 221 7.67 11.41 19.52
C VAL A 221 9.14 11.70 19.22
N ASP A 222 10.02 11.70 20.21
CA ASP A 222 11.46 11.96 20.04
C ASP A 222 12.11 10.89 19.16
N THR A 223 11.78 9.61 19.37
CA THR A 223 12.31 8.52 18.57
C THR A 223 11.87 8.66 17.10
N THR A 224 10.60 8.97 16.86
CA THR A 224 10.05 9.11 15.50
C THR A 224 10.66 10.33 14.79
N THR A 225 10.75 11.48 15.46
CA THR A 225 11.31 12.71 14.88
C THR A 225 12.81 12.57 14.61
N ASN A 226 13.58 11.93 15.51
CA ASN A 226 14.99 11.63 15.29
C ASN A 226 15.21 10.70 14.09
N ARG A 227 14.32 9.70 13.91
CA ARG A 227 14.36 8.81 12.75
C ARG A 227 14.10 9.58 11.46
N ILE A 228 13.05 10.40 11.42
CA ILE A 228 12.74 11.27 10.28
C ILE A 228 13.92 12.19 9.95
N ASN A 229 14.50 12.83 10.97
CA ASN A 229 15.66 13.71 10.80
C ASN A 229 16.81 12.99 10.09
N LYS A 230 17.21 11.79 10.56
CA LYS A 230 18.29 11.00 9.95
C LYS A 230 17.96 10.61 8.49
N LEU A 231 16.71 10.24 8.20
CA LEU A 231 16.28 9.84 6.87
C LEU A 231 16.26 10.98 5.86
N LEU A 232 15.94 12.21 6.29
CA LEU A 232 15.94 13.40 5.41
C LEU A 232 17.30 13.68 4.78
N PHE A 233 18.43 13.28 5.39
CA PHE A 233 19.74 13.38 4.79
C PHE A 233 20.07 12.27 3.77
N LYS A 234 19.20 11.27 3.65
CA LYS A 234 19.44 10.06 2.85
C LYS A 234 18.51 9.92 1.64
N VAL A 235 17.36 10.56 1.67
CA VAL A 235 16.32 10.43 0.63
C VAL A 235 16.06 11.76 -0.06
N ARG A 236 15.44 11.73 -1.25
CA ARG A 236 15.07 12.94 -1.98
C ARG A 236 14.02 13.78 -1.25
N SER A 237 13.01 13.14 -0.72
CA SER A 237 11.91 13.79 -0.03
C SER A 237 11.10 12.77 0.77
N LEU A 238 10.30 13.28 1.70
CA LEU A 238 9.44 12.49 2.58
C LEU A 238 7.98 12.92 2.39
N ARG A 239 7.06 11.96 2.54
CA ARG A 239 5.60 12.15 2.60
C ARG A 239 5.07 11.53 3.88
N MET A 240 4.07 12.20 4.47
CA MET A 240 3.28 11.73 5.60
C MET A 240 1.84 11.99 5.20
N SER A 241 1.22 11.00 4.61
CA SER A 241 -0.04 11.18 3.89
C SER A 241 -1.26 10.66 4.67
N GLY A 242 -1.04 9.92 5.76
CA GLY A 242 -2.06 9.53 6.72
C GLY A 242 -2.92 8.33 6.33
N SER A 243 -2.38 7.39 5.53
CA SER A 243 -3.01 6.11 5.19
C SER A 243 -1.93 5.06 4.93
N CYS A 244 -1.86 4.05 5.77
CA CYS A 244 -0.91 2.94 5.63
C CYS A 244 -1.18 2.13 4.36
N ALA A 245 -2.44 1.76 4.12
CA ALA A 245 -2.81 0.96 2.95
C ALA A 245 -2.53 1.68 1.63
N LEU A 246 -2.81 3.00 1.53
CA LEU A 246 -2.49 3.77 0.32
C LEU A 246 -1.00 4.01 0.14
N ASN A 247 -0.22 4.14 1.22
CA ASN A 247 1.23 4.20 1.13
C ASN A 247 1.81 2.91 0.55
N LEU A 248 1.34 1.74 0.98
CA LEU A 248 1.68 0.44 0.39
C LEU A 248 1.27 0.36 -1.10
N CYS A 249 0.06 0.81 -1.43
CA CYS A 249 -0.38 0.92 -2.82
C CYS A 249 0.51 1.88 -3.65
N GLY A 250 0.99 2.96 -3.03
CA GLY A 250 1.95 3.89 -3.63
C GLY A 250 3.28 3.23 -3.99
N ILE A 251 3.79 2.32 -3.14
CA ILE A 251 4.94 1.46 -3.46
C ILE A 251 4.61 0.54 -4.64
N ALA A 252 3.48 -0.15 -4.58
CA ALA A 252 3.09 -1.14 -5.59
C ALA A 252 2.97 -0.55 -7.00
N CYS A 253 2.52 0.70 -7.14
CA CYS A 253 2.38 1.36 -8.44
C CYS A 253 3.58 2.27 -8.81
N GLY A 254 4.65 2.27 -8.01
CA GLY A 254 5.88 3.02 -8.27
C GLY A 254 5.78 4.54 -8.04
N ARG A 255 4.72 5.02 -7.37
CA ARG A 255 4.60 6.43 -6.93
C ARG A 255 5.52 6.76 -5.77
N LEU A 256 5.76 5.78 -4.91
CA LEU A 256 6.70 5.82 -3.79
C LEU A 256 7.78 4.77 -4.03
N ASP A 257 8.99 5.04 -3.55
CA ASP A 257 10.12 4.12 -3.65
C ASP A 257 10.35 3.36 -2.36
N LEU A 258 10.04 4.00 -1.23
CA LEU A 258 10.28 3.52 0.12
C LEU A 258 9.07 3.84 1.00
N PHE A 259 8.72 2.91 1.87
CA PHE A 259 7.75 3.11 2.93
C PHE A 259 8.18 2.39 4.19
N TYR A 260 7.98 3.00 5.35
CA TYR A 260 7.99 2.31 6.63
C TYR A 260 6.98 2.94 7.58
N GLU A 261 6.42 2.11 8.44
CA GLU A 261 5.58 2.56 9.55
C GLU A 261 5.81 1.69 10.78
N ILE A 262 5.80 2.32 11.95
CA ILE A 262 5.96 1.66 13.25
C ILE A 262 4.87 2.19 14.16
N GLY A 263 4.02 1.28 14.65
CA GLY A 263 2.93 1.61 15.54
C GLY A 263 1.62 1.96 14.83
N TYR A 264 1.35 1.32 13.68
CA TYR A 264 0.03 1.34 13.04
C TYR A 264 -1.02 0.56 13.86
N GLY A 265 -2.30 0.72 13.51
CA GLY A 265 -3.43 0.22 14.30
C GLY A 265 -3.48 -1.29 14.45
N GLY A 266 -3.36 -2.02 13.34
CA GLY A 266 -3.48 -3.46 13.36
C GLY A 266 -3.30 -4.14 12.00
N PRO A 267 -3.57 -5.45 11.91
CA PRO A 267 -3.40 -6.20 10.67
C PRO A 267 -4.25 -5.66 9.51
N TRP A 268 -5.32 -4.93 9.80
CA TRP A 268 -6.21 -4.34 8.80
C TRP A 268 -5.53 -3.26 7.95
N ASP A 269 -4.59 -2.48 8.52
CA ASP A 269 -3.82 -1.46 7.79
C ASP A 269 -2.94 -2.07 6.68
N VAL A 270 -2.52 -3.33 6.85
CA VAL A 270 -1.46 -3.92 6.01
C VAL A 270 -1.89 -5.13 5.20
N ALA A 271 -2.92 -5.88 5.62
CA ALA A 271 -3.26 -7.19 5.04
C ALA A 271 -3.43 -7.16 3.52
N ALA A 272 -4.18 -6.21 2.99
CA ALA A 272 -4.38 -6.05 1.54
C ALA A 272 -3.14 -5.46 0.87
N GLY A 273 -2.60 -4.37 1.42
CA GLY A 273 -1.48 -3.62 0.85
C GLY A 273 -0.21 -4.46 0.69
N VAL A 274 0.07 -5.34 1.64
CA VAL A 274 1.23 -6.26 1.60
C VAL A 274 1.17 -7.19 0.41
N LEU A 275 0.01 -7.78 0.12
CA LEU A 275 -0.15 -8.62 -1.05
C LEU A 275 0.01 -7.80 -2.33
N ILE A 276 -0.63 -6.63 -2.39
CA ILE A 276 -0.57 -5.73 -3.55
C ILE A 276 0.90 -5.36 -3.86
N VAL A 277 1.72 -5.05 -2.84
CA VAL A 277 3.16 -4.76 -3.02
C VAL A 277 3.91 -5.99 -3.55
N LYS A 278 3.71 -7.16 -2.93
CA LYS A 278 4.42 -8.39 -3.33
C LYS A 278 4.09 -8.80 -4.76
N GLU A 279 2.83 -8.77 -5.12
CA GLU A 279 2.36 -9.11 -6.46
C GLU A 279 2.77 -8.07 -7.54
N ALA A 280 3.13 -6.85 -7.12
CA ALA A 280 3.73 -5.84 -8.00
C ALA A 280 5.26 -5.98 -8.14
N GLY A 281 5.88 -7.01 -7.53
CA GLY A 281 7.32 -7.27 -7.55
C GLY A 281 8.10 -6.49 -6.50
N GLY A 282 7.43 -5.91 -5.50
CA GLY A 282 8.03 -5.27 -4.33
C GLY A 282 8.36 -6.25 -3.21
N LEU A 283 9.05 -5.76 -2.21
CA LEU A 283 9.40 -6.48 -0.99
C LEU A 283 8.73 -5.82 0.21
N VAL A 284 8.26 -6.67 1.14
CA VAL A 284 7.73 -6.25 2.44
C VAL A 284 8.51 -6.97 3.54
N TYR A 285 8.96 -6.22 4.53
CA TYR A 285 9.86 -6.69 5.59
C TYR A 285 9.67 -5.87 6.87
N ASP A 286 10.20 -6.35 8.00
CA ASP A 286 10.33 -5.54 9.22
C ASP A 286 11.34 -4.41 8.97
N PRO A 287 11.10 -3.16 9.44
CA PRO A 287 11.99 -2.01 9.23
C PRO A 287 13.45 -2.27 9.59
N PHE A 288 13.72 -3.20 10.52
CA PHE A 288 15.06 -3.55 10.97
C PHE A 288 15.61 -4.84 10.34
N GLY A 289 14.98 -5.30 9.25
CA GLY A 289 15.46 -6.37 8.37
C GLY A 289 15.11 -7.78 8.80
N LYS A 290 14.21 -7.95 9.78
CA LYS A 290 13.59 -9.24 10.09
C LYS A 290 12.51 -9.57 9.06
N ASP A 291 11.97 -10.78 9.14
CA ASP A 291 10.79 -11.15 8.36
C ASP A 291 9.58 -10.33 8.82
N PHE A 292 8.72 -10.02 7.86
CA PHE A 292 7.48 -9.31 8.13
C PHE A 292 6.45 -10.26 8.76
N GLU A 293 5.83 -9.78 9.84
CA GLU A 293 4.72 -10.45 10.52
C GLU A 293 3.50 -9.54 10.53
N ILE A 294 2.39 -9.99 9.97
CA ILE A 294 1.16 -9.19 9.76
C ILE A 294 0.53 -8.69 11.07
N THR A 295 0.76 -9.40 12.18
CA THR A 295 0.22 -9.08 13.51
C THR A 295 1.13 -8.18 14.34
N VAL A 296 2.35 -7.89 13.85
CA VAL A 296 3.31 -7.00 14.52
C VAL A 296 3.22 -5.62 13.88
N PRO A 297 2.96 -4.52 14.64
CA PRO A 297 2.71 -3.21 14.08
C PRO A 297 3.99 -2.52 13.59
N LYS A 298 4.71 -3.18 12.68
CA LYS A 298 5.93 -2.70 12.02
C LYS A 298 5.97 -3.21 10.60
N VAL A 299 6.07 -2.30 9.64
CA VAL A 299 6.16 -2.62 8.22
C VAL A 299 7.17 -1.72 7.54
N ALA A 300 7.93 -2.28 6.60
CA ALA A 300 8.67 -1.55 5.59
C ALA A 300 8.43 -2.19 4.22
N ALA A 301 8.40 -1.37 3.18
CA ALA A 301 8.21 -1.82 1.82
C ALA A 301 9.08 -1.00 0.85
N SER A 302 9.59 -1.67 -0.17
CA SER A 302 10.37 -1.05 -1.24
C SER A 302 10.40 -1.93 -2.48
N ASN A 303 10.99 -1.41 -3.56
CA ASN A 303 11.45 -2.28 -4.63
C ASN A 303 12.68 -3.10 -4.18
N PRO A 304 13.07 -4.17 -4.92
CA PRO A 304 14.18 -5.03 -4.53
C PRO A 304 15.55 -4.34 -4.46
N PHE A 305 15.77 -3.27 -5.24
CA PHE A 305 17.08 -2.60 -5.33
C PHE A 305 17.39 -1.75 -4.10
N LEU A 306 16.38 -1.26 -3.40
CA LEU A 306 16.54 -0.33 -2.28
C LEU A 306 16.50 -1.00 -0.90
N LYS A 307 16.01 -2.25 -0.79
CA LYS A 307 15.78 -2.93 0.49
C LYS A 307 16.98 -2.85 1.43
N ASP A 308 18.13 -3.35 0.99
CA ASP A 308 19.28 -3.52 1.88
C ASP A 308 19.83 -2.16 2.36
N ALA A 309 19.94 -1.20 1.45
CA ALA A 309 20.37 0.15 1.79
C ALA A 309 19.36 0.86 2.72
N PHE A 310 18.06 0.61 2.54
CA PHE A 310 17.02 1.21 3.38
C PHE A 310 17.01 0.60 4.79
N VAL A 311 17.08 -0.72 4.91
CA VAL A 311 17.21 -1.43 6.19
C VAL A 311 18.44 -0.95 6.97
N GLU A 312 19.57 -0.79 6.30
CA GLU A 312 20.80 -0.30 6.94
C GLU A 312 20.63 1.11 7.52
N VAL A 313 19.97 2.01 6.79
CA VAL A 313 19.70 3.37 7.30
C VAL A 313 18.70 3.31 8.45
N LEU A 314 17.65 2.48 8.39
CA LEU A 314 16.66 2.35 9.47
C LEU A 314 17.29 1.80 10.76
N LYS A 315 18.17 0.80 10.67
CA LYS A 315 18.94 0.28 11.82
C LYS A 315 19.76 1.35 12.53
N GLN A 316 20.33 2.28 11.79
CA GLN A 316 21.09 3.41 12.37
C GLN A 316 20.18 4.41 13.12
N THR A 317 18.87 4.23 13.07
CA THR A 317 17.87 5.09 13.75
C THR A 317 17.27 4.45 15.03
N GLU A 318 17.64 3.22 15.37
CA GLU A 318 17.26 2.55 16.62
C GLU A 318 17.83 3.18 17.89
#